data_b0c7adc056fb39104b59f3e7d2ac3dda
#
_entry.id   b0c7adc056fb39104b59f3e7d2ac3dda
#
_cell.length_a   1.000
_cell.length_b   1.000
_cell.length_c   1.000
_cell.angle_alpha   90.00
_cell.angle_beta   90.00
_cell.angle_gamma   90.00
#
_symmetry.space_group_name_H-M   'P 1'
#
loop_
_entity.id
_entity.type
_entity.pdbx_description
1 polymer ?
#
loop_
_entity_poly.entity_id
_entity_poly.type
_entity_poly.pdbx_seq_one_letter_code
_entity_poly.pdbx_strand_id
1 'polypeptide(L)'
;MPKHEPFDRYRRGLLVAGSASVVAAALRPWQALAQSAGGAKVRIGIIGSGHIGGTIGGLWVKAGHPVMFSSRHPDELKELVANLGPLARAGTVAQAIEFGDVIFVAVPYGALPQIGRDYKDALKGKIVLDACNAVSSRDGTIANEADRDGIGVTSQRLLSGTRLVRAFNTLSYMIFAREANRPDPKLAIPIAGDDPEAVKAAAGLVRDAGFEPVVVGKLADASRFRRGAPGYGQSVTAAELKQTLSLAP
;
A
#
# COMPACT_ATOMS: atom_id res chain seq x y z
N MET A 1 54.37 -75.39 -11.93
CA MET A 1 53.55 -75.29 -13.16
C MET A 1 52.16 -74.78 -12.74
N PRO A 2 51.52 -74.07 -13.59
CA PRO A 2 51.42 -72.64 -13.57
C PRO A 2 49.92 -72.18 -13.43
N LYS A 3 49.67 -71.00 -13.23
CA LYS A 3 49.04 -69.98 -14.04
C LYS A 3 48.23 -69.04 -13.15
N HIS A 4 48.65 -67.84 -13.13
CA HIS A 4 48.03 -66.63 -13.72
C HIS A 4 46.64 -66.32 -13.28
N GLU A 5 46.53 -65.30 -12.47
CA GLU A 5 46.29 -63.90 -12.84
C GLU A 5 44.92 -63.59 -13.52
N PRO A 6 44.38 -62.42 -13.50
CA PRO A 6 44.55 -61.20 -12.70
C PRO A 6 43.22 -60.43 -12.48
N PHE A 7 43.35 -59.23 -11.95
CA PHE A 7 42.45 -58.09 -12.09
C PHE A 7 41.15 -58.04 -11.31
N ASP A 8 41.11 -57.20 -10.34
CA ASP A 8 40.33 -55.99 -10.58
C ASP A 8 40.70 -54.85 -9.62
N ARG A 9 41.49 -53.92 -10.14
CA ARG A 9 41.66 -52.60 -9.60
C ARG A 9 40.57 -51.74 -10.22
N TYR A 10 39.39 -51.59 -9.64
CA TYR A 10 38.50 -50.47 -9.92
C TYR A 10 37.26 -50.57 -9.04
N ARG A 11 37.43 -50.23 -7.75
CA ARG A 11 36.30 -49.89 -6.89
C ARG A 11 36.74 -49.09 -5.64
N ARG A 12 37.39 -47.97 -5.87
CA ARG A 12 37.49 -46.93 -4.85
C ARG A 12 37.33 -45.57 -5.55
N GLY A 13 36.16 -45.04 -5.50
CA GLY A 13 35.84 -43.71 -6.01
C GLY A 13 34.39 -43.60 -6.32
N LEU A 14 33.59 -43.24 -5.37
CA LEU A 14 32.31 -42.51 -5.57
C LEU A 14 31.43 -42.71 -4.34
N LEU A 15 31.64 -41.92 -3.33
CA LEU A 15 30.60 -41.58 -2.35
C LEU A 15 31.07 -40.32 -1.56
N VAL A 16 31.24 -39.22 -2.27
CA VAL A 16 31.21 -37.87 -1.67
C VAL A 16 30.52 -37.00 -2.68
N ALA A 17 29.21 -36.97 -2.62
CA ALA A 17 28.45 -35.86 -3.22
C ALA A 17 27.02 -35.92 -2.64
N GLY A 18 26.63 -34.87 -1.96
CA GLY A 18 25.20 -34.60 -1.87
C GLY A 18 24.61 -34.37 -0.50
N SER A 19 25.22 -33.55 0.30
CA SER A 19 24.46 -32.77 1.31
C SER A 19 24.68 -31.29 1.09
N ALA A 20 24.14 -30.83 -0.02
CA ALA A 20 24.04 -29.40 -0.32
C ALA A 20 22.56 -29.01 -0.32
N SER A 21 22.12 -28.41 0.77
CA SER A 21 21.30 -27.18 0.73
C SER A 21 19.89 -27.30 0.17
N VAL A 22 18.97 -27.73 1.03
CA VAL A 22 17.59 -27.23 0.97
C VAL A 22 17.41 -26.19 2.09
N VAL A 23 18.02 -25.03 1.93
CA VAL A 23 17.77 -23.83 2.74
C VAL A 23 17.76 -22.67 1.79
N ALA A 24 16.68 -22.47 1.04
CA ALA A 24 16.47 -21.23 0.30
C ALA A 24 15.07 -21.14 -0.31
N ALA A 25 14.01 -21.33 0.47
CA ALA A 25 12.66 -21.06 -0.03
C ALA A 25 11.75 -20.36 0.99
N ALA A 26 12.32 -19.62 1.93
CA ALA A 26 11.56 -18.79 2.87
C ALA A 26 11.91 -17.32 2.71
N LEU A 27 12.30 -16.87 1.53
CA LEU A 27 12.64 -15.46 1.26
C LEU A 27 11.62 -14.81 0.35
N ARG A 28 10.67 -14.13 0.99
CA ARG A 28 10.14 -12.82 0.62
C ARG A 28 9.25 -12.73 -0.63
N PRO A 29 7.92 -12.82 -0.46
CA PRO A 29 6.97 -12.48 -1.54
C PRO A 29 7.07 -11.01 -2.00
N TRP A 30 7.73 -10.13 -1.25
CA TRP A 30 7.81 -8.70 -1.56
C TRP A 30 8.94 -8.29 -2.53
N GLN A 31 9.96 -9.11 -2.72
CA GLN A 31 11.00 -8.84 -3.73
C GLN A 31 10.47 -8.98 -5.17
N ALA A 32 9.39 -9.75 -5.37
CA ALA A 32 8.72 -9.84 -6.65
C ALA A 32 7.96 -8.57 -7.05
N LEU A 33 7.60 -7.71 -6.08
CA LEU A 33 6.88 -6.47 -6.32
C LEU A 33 7.78 -5.35 -6.88
N ALA A 34 9.10 -5.47 -6.75
CA ALA A 34 10.05 -4.44 -7.16
C ALA A 34 10.50 -4.51 -8.63
N GLN A 35 10.14 -5.57 -9.37
CA GLN A 35 10.66 -5.83 -10.73
C GLN A 35 9.64 -5.69 -11.87
N SER A 36 8.48 -5.07 -11.65
CA SER A 36 7.43 -5.06 -12.66
C SER A 36 7.29 -3.74 -13.43
N ALA A 37 8.12 -3.55 -14.42
CA ALA A 37 7.64 -2.96 -15.67
C ALA A 37 6.92 -4.09 -16.46
N GLY A 38 5.66 -4.43 -16.10
CA GLY A 38 4.88 -5.53 -16.69
C GLY A 38 4.58 -6.73 -15.79
N GLY A 39 4.91 -6.68 -14.48
CA GLY A 39 4.67 -7.76 -13.52
C GLY A 39 3.22 -7.89 -13.04
N ALA A 40 2.91 -9.02 -12.38
CA ALA A 40 1.59 -9.30 -11.82
C ALA A 40 1.08 -8.13 -10.96
N LYS A 41 -0.14 -7.67 -11.24
CA LYS A 41 -0.78 -6.59 -10.48
C LYS A 41 -1.01 -7.02 -9.04
N VAL A 42 -0.63 -6.14 -8.08
CA VAL A 42 -0.79 -6.43 -6.65
C VAL A 42 -2.25 -6.48 -6.24
N ARG A 43 -2.59 -7.36 -5.32
CA ARG A 43 -3.92 -7.42 -4.71
C ARG A 43 -4.05 -6.31 -3.68
N ILE A 44 -5.14 -5.56 -3.74
CA ILE A 44 -5.37 -4.42 -2.84
C ILE A 44 -6.60 -4.69 -1.98
N GLY A 45 -6.41 -4.66 -0.66
CA GLY A 45 -7.52 -4.68 0.30
C GLY A 45 -7.88 -3.27 0.73
N ILE A 46 -9.15 -2.89 0.65
CA ILE A 46 -9.62 -1.56 1.03
C ILE A 46 -10.41 -1.64 2.33
N ILE A 47 -9.97 -0.89 3.33
CA ILE A 47 -10.71 -0.66 4.58
C ILE A 47 -11.42 0.69 4.47
N GLY A 48 -12.75 0.63 4.28
CA GLY A 48 -13.58 1.81 4.08
C GLY A 48 -13.84 2.13 2.61
N SER A 49 -14.90 1.56 2.05
CA SER A 49 -15.29 1.71 0.64
C SER A 49 -16.30 2.84 0.41
N GLY A 50 -16.16 3.95 1.17
CA GLY A 50 -16.89 5.19 0.93
C GLY A 50 -16.37 5.95 -0.30
N HIS A 51 -16.60 7.27 -0.35
CA HIS A 51 -16.22 8.08 -1.51
C HIS A 51 -14.74 7.95 -1.92
N ILE A 52 -13.79 8.09 -0.98
CA ILE A 52 -12.35 7.98 -1.29
C ILE A 52 -11.99 6.54 -1.64
N GLY A 53 -12.34 5.57 -0.78
CA GLY A 53 -11.98 4.17 -0.99
C GLY A 53 -12.61 3.59 -2.26
N GLY A 54 -13.86 3.92 -2.54
CA GLY A 54 -14.56 3.50 -3.77
C GLY A 54 -13.92 4.11 -5.02
N THR A 55 -13.60 5.41 -5.00
CA THR A 55 -13.02 6.10 -6.16
C THR A 55 -11.61 5.59 -6.46
N ILE A 56 -10.70 5.61 -5.47
CA ILE A 56 -9.31 5.20 -5.68
C ILE A 56 -9.24 3.70 -6.00
N GLY A 57 -10.02 2.87 -5.28
CA GLY A 57 -10.12 1.44 -5.57
C GLY A 57 -10.63 1.16 -6.97
N GLY A 58 -11.62 1.92 -7.44
CA GLY A 58 -12.13 1.83 -8.81
C GLY A 58 -11.08 2.19 -9.87
N LEU A 59 -10.21 3.17 -9.59
CA LEU A 59 -9.09 3.50 -10.49
C LEU A 59 -8.09 2.35 -10.56
N TRP A 60 -7.77 1.70 -9.43
CA TRP A 60 -6.88 0.54 -9.42
C TRP A 60 -7.48 -0.67 -10.13
N VAL A 61 -8.81 -0.91 -10.00
CA VAL A 61 -9.49 -1.96 -10.78
C VAL A 61 -9.34 -1.68 -12.28
N LYS A 62 -9.57 -0.43 -12.73
CA LYS A 62 -9.38 -0.02 -14.13
C LYS A 62 -7.93 -0.16 -14.60
N ALA A 63 -6.96 0.00 -13.70
CA ALA A 63 -5.54 -0.23 -13.96
C ALA A 63 -5.16 -1.73 -13.94
N GLY A 64 -6.09 -2.65 -13.68
CA GLY A 64 -5.89 -4.09 -13.71
C GLY A 64 -5.53 -4.74 -12.37
N HIS A 65 -5.62 -4.01 -11.26
CA HIS A 65 -5.41 -4.61 -9.93
C HIS A 65 -6.63 -5.36 -9.45
N PRO A 66 -6.49 -6.58 -8.88
CA PRO A 66 -7.53 -7.20 -8.08
C PRO A 66 -7.76 -6.39 -6.79
N VAL A 67 -9.00 -5.97 -6.54
CA VAL A 67 -9.35 -5.13 -5.38
C VAL A 67 -10.47 -5.76 -4.59
N MET A 68 -10.30 -5.86 -3.26
CA MET A 68 -11.37 -6.23 -2.35
C MET A 68 -11.80 -5.00 -1.53
N PHE A 69 -13.01 -4.55 -1.78
CA PHE A 69 -13.66 -3.47 -1.06
C PHE A 69 -14.29 -4.00 0.22
N SER A 70 -14.09 -3.32 1.34
CA SER A 70 -14.71 -3.74 2.59
C SER A 70 -15.56 -2.67 3.23
N SER A 71 -16.62 -3.13 3.88
CA SER A 71 -17.54 -2.35 4.69
C SER A 71 -17.95 -3.15 5.91
N ARG A 72 -18.53 -2.47 6.92
CA ARG A 72 -19.25 -3.11 8.02
C ARG A 72 -20.49 -3.86 7.52
N HIS A 73 -21.02 -3.44 6.35
CA HIS A 73 -22.16 -4.02 5.65
C HIS A 73 -21.74 -4.37 4.21
N PRO A 74 -21.05 -5.50 3.97
CA PRO A 74 -20.53 -5.84 2.64
C PRO A 74 -21.59 -5.96 1.56
N ASP A 75 -22.82 -6.28 1.92
CA ASP A 75 -23.95 -6.39 0.99
C ASP A 75 -24.26 -5.06 0.28
N GLU A 76 -23.99 -3.91 0.91
CA GLU A 76 -24.17 -2.58 0.34
C GLU A 76 -23.15 -2.27 -0.78
N LEU A 77 -22.11 -3.10 -0.92
CA LEU A 77 -21.06 -2.95 -1.93
C LEU A 77 -21.35 -3.71 -3.23
N LYS A 78 -22.48 -4.44 -3.32
CA LYS A 78 -22.80 -5.29 -4.47
C LYS A 78 -22.84 -4.49 -5.78
N GLU A 79 -23.49 -3.33 -5.77
CA GLU A 79 -23.59 -2.46 -6.93
C GLU A 79 -22.22 -1.91 -7.34
N LEU A 80 -21.40 -1.45 -6.36
CA LEU A 80 -20.04 -0.96 -6.61
C LEU A 80 -19.20 -2.01 -7.33
N VAL A 81 -19.16 -3.24 -6.82
CA VAL A 81 -18.31 -4.28 -7.39
C VAL A 81 -18.85 -4.79 -8.74
N ALA A 82 -20.19 -4.86 -8.92
CA ALA A 82 -20.79 -5.22 -10.20
C ALA A 82 -20.42 -4.22 -11.30
N ASN A 83 -20.44 -2.93 -11.00
CA ASN A 83 -20.09 -1.87 -11.94
C ASN A 83 -18.59 -1.84 -12.30
N LEU A 84 -17.73 -2.33 -11.41
CA LEU A 84 -16.26 -2.36 -11.61
C LEU A 84 -15.78 -3.63 -12.33
N GLY A 85 -16.58 -4.70 -12.34
CA GLY A 85 -16.27 -5.94 -13.06
C GLY A 85 -15.46 -6.97 -12.26
N PRO A 86 -14.90 -8.01 -12.91
CA PRO A 86 -14.44 -9.24 -12.26
C PRO A 86 -13.23 -9.11 -11.35
N LEU A 87 -12.48 -8.02 -11.44
CA LEU A 87 -11.36 -7.74 -10.55
C LEU A 87 -11.78 -7.11 -9.21
N ALA A 88 -13.03 -6.64 -9.10
CA ALA A 88 -13.59 -6.09 -7.89
C ALA A 88 -14.32 -7.16 -7.07
N ARG A 89 -14.12 -7.16 -5.76
CA ARG A 89 -14.80 -8.04 -4.82
C ARG A 89 -15.28 -7.24 -3.61
N ALA A 90 -16.37 -7.67 -2.98
CA ALA A 90 -16.83 -7.15 -1.71
C ALA A 90 -16.51 -8.15 -0.59
N GLY A 91 -16.26 -7.63 0.61
CA GLY A 91 -15.99 -8.46 1.77
C GLY A 91 -15.98 -7.70 3.10
N THR A 92 -15.73 -8.42 4.17
CA THR A 92 -15.47 -7.83 5.49
C THR A 92 -14.07 -7.22 5.55
N VAL A 93 -13.79 -6.42 6.59
CA VAL A 93 -12.45 -5.85 6.83
C VAL A 93 -11.40 -6.97 6.97
N ALA A 94 -11.71 -8.03 7.71
CA ALA A 94 -10.81 -9.18 7.85
C ALA A 94 -10.46 -9.81 6.50
N GLN A 95 -11.48 -10.06 5.66
CA GLN A 95 -11.28 -10.63 4.32
C GLN A 95 -10.44 -9.70 3.42
N ALA A 96 -10.67 -8.39 3.47
CA ALA A 96 -9.88 -7.44 2.70
C ALA A 96 -8.41 -7.40 3.14
N ILE A 97 -8.13 -7.47 4.44
CA ILE A 97 -6.76 -7.54 4.98
C ILE A 97 -6.07 -8.84 4.55
N GLU A 98 -6.75 -9.96 4.64
CA GLU A 98 -6.21 -11.27 4.22
C GLU A 98 -5.93 -11.30 2.71
N PHE A 99 -6.85 -10.78 1.91
CA PHE A 99 -6.74 -10.74 0.45
C PHE A 99 -5.60 -9.85 -0.04
N GLY A 100 -5.41 -8.67 0.59
CA GLY A 100 -4.52 -7.63 0.07
C GLY A 100 -3.05 -7.87 0.37
N ASP A 101 -2.21 -7.73 -0.64
CA ASP A 101 -0.75 -7.58 -0.49
C ASP A 101 -0.43 -6.16 0.03
N VAL A 102 -1.24 -5.18 -0.39
CA VAL A 102 -1.25 -3.81 0.09
C VAL A 102 -2.64 -3.47 0.62
N ILE A 103 -2.70 -2.73 1.71
CA ILE A 103 -3.95 -2.29 2.33
C ILE A 103 -4.12 -0.78 2.14
N PHE A 104 -5.29 -0.36 1.68
CA PHE A 104 -5.67 1.04 1.60
C PHE A 104 -6.72 1.36 2.65
N VAL A 105 -6.42 2.31 3.54
CA VAL A 105 -7.32 2.71 4.64
C VAL A 105 -7.91 4.09 4.33
N ALA A 106 -9.23 4.15 4.18
CA ALA A 106 -9.97 5.35 3.83
C ALA A 106 -11.26 5.47 4.68
N VAL A 107 -11.08 5.59 5.99
CA VAL A 107 -12.15 5.67 6.99
C VAL A 107 -12.08 7.01 7.76
N PRO A 108 -13.11 7.39 8.55
CA PRO A 108 -12.97 8.43 9.55
C PRO A 108 -11.78 8.15 10.48
N TYR A 109 -10.97 9.17 10.77
CA TYR A 109 -9.73 9.00 11.53
C TYR A 109 -9.95 8.36 12.90
N GLY A 110 -11.08 8.67 13.55
CA GLY A 110 -11.49 8.09 14.82
C GLY A 110 -11.71 6.57 14.81
N ALA A 111 -11.77 5.94 13.64
CA ALA A 111 -11.86 4.47 13.52
C ALA A 111 -10.49 3.77 13.57
N LEU A 112 -9.38 4.49 13.35
CA LEU A 112 -8.03 3.89 13.32
C LEU A 112 -7.64 3.17 14.62
N PRO A 113 -7.94 3.72 15.82
CA PRO A 113 -7.63 3.02 17.08
C PRO A 113 -8.28 1.63 17.18
N GLN A 114 -9.53 1.51 16.73
CA GLN A 114 -10.24 0.23 16.74
C GLN A 114 -9.66 -0.73 15.70
N ILE A 115 -9.45 -0.27 14.47
CA ILE A 115 -8.84 -1.07 13.40
C ILE A 115 -7.48 -1.60 13.83
N GLY A 116 -6.64 -0.74 14.41
CA GLY A 116 -5.30 -1.13 14.86
C GLY A 116 -5.32 -2.14 16.01
N ARG A 117 -6.32 -2.11 16.88
CA ARG A 117 -6.48 -3.14 17.93
C ARG A 117 -7.01 -4.46 17.37
N ASP A 118 -8.09 -4.39 16.59
CA ASP A 118 -8.82 -5.59 16.14
C ASP A 118 -8.03 -6.40 15.11
N TYR A 119 -7.21 -5.72 14.30
CA TYR A 119 -6.51 -6.35 13.18
C TYR A 119 -4.98 -6.25 13.29
N LYS A 120 -4.45 -6.01 14.49
CA LYS A 120 -3.01 -5.80 14.73
C LYS A 120 -2.14 -6.88 14.08
N ASP A 121 -2.45 -8.14 14.36
CA ASP A 121 -1.64 -9.25 13.89
C ASP A 121 -1.79 -9.48 12.38
N ALA A 122 -2.99 -9.30 11.85
CA ALA A 122 -3.27 -9.44 10.41
C ALA A 122 -2.65 -8.31 9.57
N LEU A 123 -2.47 -7.12 10.14
CA LEU A 123 -1.84 -5.98 9.50
C LEU A 123 -0.31 -5.97 9.63
N LYS A 124 0.25 -6.77 10.54
CA LYS A 124 1.68 -6.78 10.82
C LYS A 124 2.52 -7.03 9.56
N GLY A 125 3.47 -6.14 9.29
CA GLY A 125 4.37 -6.20 8.14
C GLY A 125 3.75 -5.82 6.80
N LYS A 126 2.44 -5.60 6.72
CA LYS A 126 1.78 -5.16 5.48
C LYS A 126 2.11 -3.70 5.16
N ILE A 127 2.19 -3.39 3.87
CA ILE A 127 2.20 -2.01 3.39
C ILE A 127 0.78 -1.45 3.55
N VAL A 128 0.66 -0.32 4.22
CA VAL A 128 -0.62 0.35 4.45
C VAL A 128 -0.56 1.77 3.90
N LEU A 129 -1.42 2.07 2.92
CA LEU A 129 -1.65 3.43 2.46
C LEU A 129 -2.78 4.04 3.28
N ASP A 130 -2.51 5.14 3.97
CA ASP A 130 -3.46 5.82 4.84
C ASP A 130 -3.92 7.15 4.23
N ALA A 131 -5.20 7.22 3.86
CA ALA A 131 -5.87 8.40 3.32
C ALA A 131 -6.76 9.12 4.35
N CYS A 132 -6.70 8.74 5.63
CA CYS A 132 -7.56 9.29 6.66
C CYS A 132 -7.14 10.72 7.03
N ASN A 133 -8.10 11.60 7.29
CA ASN A 133 -7.88 12.93 7.81
C ASN A 133 -8.52 13.08 9.19
N ALA A 134 -7.78 13.61 10.14
CA ALA A 134 -8.26 13.95 11.46
C ALA A 134 -9.12 15.23 11.39
N VAL A 135 -10.33 15.15 11.97
CA VAL A 135 -11.29 16.25 12.03
C VAL A 135 -11.84 16.32 13.45
N SER A 136 -11.46 17.36 14.22
CA SER A 136 -11.74 17.46 15.66
C SER A 136 -13.24 17.33 15.98
N SER A 137 -14.13 17.92 15.17
CA SER A 137 -15.58 17.85 15.36
C SER A 137 -16.17 16.44 15.14
N ARG A 138 -15.46 15.55 14.43
CA ARG A 138 -15.89 14.17 14.14
C ARG A 138 -15.14 13.13 14.95
N ASP A 139 -13.84 13.32 15.14
CA ASP A 139 -12.93 12.29 15.63
C ASP A 139 -12.48 12.55 17.09
N GLY A 140 -12.87 13.68 17.69
CA GLY A 140 -12.64 13.98 19.12
C GLY A 140 -11.15 14.03 19.50
N THR A 141 -10.81 13.42 20.64
CA THR A 141 -9.47 13.48 21.26
C THR A 141 -8.36 12.95 20.36
N ILE A 142 -8.63 11.93 19.54
CA ILE A 142 -7.63 11.37 18.66
C ILE A 142 -7.21 12.35 17.54
N ALA A 143 -8.10 13.25 17.14
CA ALA A 143 -7.76 14.30 16.19
C ALA A 143 -6.81 15.33 16.84
N ASN A 144 -7.03 15.67 18.11
CA ASN A 144 -6.15 16.57 18.86
C ASN A 144 -4.76 15.97 19.07
N GLU A 145 -4.67 14.65 19.28
CA GLU A 145 -3.39 13.94 19.32
C GLU A 145 -2.67 14.03 17.97
N ALA A 146 -3.36 13.77 16.87
CA ALA A 146 -2.80 13.83 15.53
C ALA A 146 -2.32 15.26 15.16
N ASP A 147 -3.00 16.29 15.64
CA ASP A 147 -2.59 17.69 15.44
C ASP A 147 -1.34 18.04 16.26
N ARG A 148 -1.24 17.54 17.48
CA ARG A 148 -0.11 17.80 18.39
C ARG A 148 1.14 17.01 18.01
N ASP A 149 0.98 15.71 17.79
CA ASP A 149 2.09 14.76 17.67
C ASP A 149 2.50 14.51 16.20
N GLY A 150 1.70 15.02 15.24
CA GLY A 150 1.85 14.79 13.82
C GLY A 150 1.02 13.61 13.33
N ILE A 151 0.21 13.87 12.28
CA ILE A 151 -0.77 12.89 11.79
C ILE A 151 -0.14 11.58 11.29
N GLY A 152 1.01 11.65 10.60
CA GLY A 152 1.70 10.44 10.10
C GLY A 152 2.25 9.58 11.25
N VAL A 153 2.87 10.21 12.23
CA VAL A 153 3.41 9.53 13.43
C VAL A 153 2.29 8.92 14.26
N THR A 154 1.20 9.66 14.45
CA THR A 154 0.02 9.15 15.17
C THR A 154 -0.62 7.98 14.45
N SER A 155 -0.80 8.06 13.12
CA SER A 155 -1.31 6.93 12.33
C SER A 155 -0.43 5.69 12.45
N GLN A 156 0.90 5.84 12.40
CA GLN A 156 1.83 4.71 12.58
C GLN A 156 1.72 4.09 13.97
N ARG A 157 1.54 4.89 15.01
CA ARG A 157 1.32 4.40 16.38
C ARG A 157 0.01 3.62 16.49
N LEU A 158 -1.07 4.12 15.87
CA LEU A 158 -2.38 3.49 15.87
C LEU A 158 -2.42 2.19 15.06
N LEU A 159 -1.70 2.13 13.95
CA LEU A 159 -1.55 0.97 13.07
C LEU A 159 -0.15 0.34 13.24
N SER A 160 0.22 0.09 14.49
CA SER A 160 1.57 -0.38 14.83
C SER A 160 1.94 -1.69 14.14
N GLY A 161 3.22 -1.81 13.75
CA GLY A 161 3.75 -2.98 13.06
C GLY A 161 3.49 -2.99 11.55
N THR A 162 2.78 -2.00 11.00
CA THR A 162 2.61 -1.81 9.56
C THR A 162 3.77 -1.03 8.95
N ARG A 163 3.89 -1.09 7.64
CA ARG A 163 4.78 -0.26 6.81
C ARG A 163 3.93 0.86 6.20
N LEU A 164 3.68 1.89 7.02
CA LEU A 164 2.70 2.93 6.72
C LEU A 164 3.23 3.96 5.72
N VAL A 165 2.38 4.35 4.77
CA VAL A 165 2.59 5.49 3.87
C VAL A 165 1.34 6.35 3.86
N ARG A 166 1.48 7.64 4.11
CA ARG A 166 0.39 8.60 3.93
C ARG A 166 0.23 8.93 2.46
N ALA A 167 -0.99 8.81 1.92
CA ALA A 167 -1.30 9.09 0.53
C ALA A 167 -2.81 9.33 0.32
N PHE A 168 -3.21 10.05 -0.74
CA PHE A 168 -4.61 10.27 -1.14
C PHE A 168 -5.51 10.97 -0.10
N ASN A 169 -4.93 11.67 0.86
CA ASN A 169 -5.66 12.39 1.90
C ASN A 169 -5.95 13.85 1.55
N THR A 170 -5.40 14.39 0.46
CA THR A 170 -5.31 15.84 0.22
C THR A 170 -6.44 16.42 -0.61
N LEU A 171 -7.20 15.62 -1.35
CA LEU A 171 -8.20 16.07 -2.30
C LEU A 171 -9.54 15.35 -2.11
N SER A 172 -10.61 15.93 -2.65
CA SER A 172 -11.91 15.28 -2.67
C SER A 172 -11.97 14.16 -3.70
N TYR A 173 -12.85 13.19 -3.48
CA TYR A 173 -13.09 12.09 -4.42
C TYR A 173 -13.52 12.58 -5.81
N MET A 174 -14.24 13.70 -5.91
CA MET A 174 -14.66 14.29 -7.18
C MET A 174 -13.46 14.78 -8.00
N ILE A 175 -12.46 15.39 -7.33
CA ILE A 175 -11.22 15.80 -7.99
C ILE A 175 -10.44 14.57 -8.43
N PHE A 176 -10.28 13.56 -7.59
CA PHE A 176 -9.63 12.30 -8.00
C PHE A 176 -10.33 11.67 -9.22
N ALA A 177 -11.66 11.57 -9.22
CA ALA A 177 -12.41 11.00 -10.33
C ALA A 177 -12.23 11.79 -11.64
N ARG A 178 -12.21 13.13 -11.56
CA ARG A 178 -12.09 14.01 -12.73
C ARG A 178 -10.66 14.07 -13.29
N GLU A 179 -9.66 14.12 -12.41
CA GLU A 179 -8.27 14.36 -12.80
C GLU A 179 -7.45 13.09 -13.03
N ALA A 180 -8.01 11.92 -12.70
CA ALA A 180 -7.33 10.65 -12.96
C ALA A 180 -7.04 10.49 -14.46
N ASN A 181 -5.79 10.12 -14.77
CA ASN A 181 -5.33 9.91 -16.13
C ASN A 181 -5.45 11.14 -17.08
N ARG A 182 -5.57 12.36 -16.52
CA ARG A 182 -5.49 13.56 -17.37
C ARG A 182 -4.18 13.56 -18.16
N PRO A 183 -4.13 14.24 -19.34
CA PRO A 183 -2.87 14.45 -20.06
C PRO A 183 -1.80 15.10 -19.19
N ASP A 184 -0.52 14.91 -19.54
CA ASP A 184 0.56 15.57 -18.81
C ASP A 184 0.47 17.10 -18.91
N PRO A 185 0.87 17.81 -17.84
CA PRO A 185 1.37 17.29 -16.55
C PRO A 185 0.26 16.72 -15.68
N LYS A 186 0.52 15.55 -15.06
CA LYS A 186 -0.44 14.87 -14.18
C LYS A 186 -0.67 15.62 -12.88
N LEU A 187 -1.82 15.33 -12.24
CA LEU A 187 -2.12 15.80 -10.90
C LEU A 187 -1.16 15.18 -9.89
N ALA A 188 -0.55 15.99 -9.03
CA ALA A 188 0.39 15.55 -8.02
C ALA A 188 -0.31 15.00 -6.77
N ILE A 189 0.18 13.89 -6.25
CA ILE A 189 -0.24 13.31 -4.97
C ILE A 189 0.97 13.28 -4.02
N PRO A 190 0.96 14.03 -2.92
CA PRO A 190 2.02 13.97 -1.92
C PRO A 190 1.94 12.64 -1.18
N ILE A 191 3.12 12.03 -0.96
CA ILE A 191 3.27 10.80 -0.18
C ILE A 191 4.39 10.95 0.84
N ALA A 192 4.23 10.31 2.00
CA ALA A 192 5.24 10.29 3.06
C ALA A 192 5.25 8.94 3.78
N GLY A 193 6.44 8.42 4.08
CA GLY A 193 6.61 7.14 4.77
C GLY A 193 8.05 6.92 5.21
N ASP A 194 8.25 6.06 6.20
CA ASP A 194 9.58 5.80 6.77
C ASP A 194 10.29 4.62 6.10
N ASP A 195 9.54 3.71 5.48
CA ASP A 195 10.06 2.54 4.79
C ASP A 195 10.20 2.82 3.29
N PRO A 196 11.42 2.84 2.73
CA PRO A 196 11.64 3.19 1.32
C PRO A 196 10.93 2.27 0.33
N GLU A 197 10.82 0.98 0.63
CA GLU A 197 10.14 0.02 -0.26
C GLU A 197 8.62 0.21 -0.22
N ALA A 198 8.06 0.53 0.95
CA ALA A 198 6.64 0.89 1.05
C ALA A 198 6.33 2.19 0.31
N VAL A 199 7.20 3.20 0.41
CA VAL A 199 7.08 4.46 -0.34
C VAL A 199 7.14 4.20 -1.84
N LYS A 200 8.06 3.36 -2.30
CA LYS A 200 8.19 2.96 -3.71
C LYS A 200 6.92 2.24 -4.21
N ALA A 201 6.38 1.31 -3.42
CA ALA A 201 5.15 0.60 -3.75
C ALA A 201 3.96 1.58 -3.82
N ALA A 202 3.83 2.48 -2.84
CA ALA A 202 2.81 3.52 -2.83
C ALA A 202 2.92 4.45 -4.04
N ALA A 203 4.14 4.88 -4.41
CA ALA A 203 4.37 5.68 -5.60
C ALA A 203 3.93 4.96 -6.89
N GLY A 204 4.17 3.66 -6.99
CA GLY A 204 3.66 2.83 -8.08
C GLY A 204 2.14 2.84 -8.16
N LEU A 205 1.46 2.62 -7.03
CA LEU A 205 0.00 2.64 -6.94
C LEU A 205 -0.61 4.02 -7.20
N VAL A 206 0.10 5.10 -6.87
CA VAL A 206 -0.31 6.47 -7.24
C VAL A 206 -0.28 6.63 -8.76
N ARG A 207 0.78 6.16 -9.44
CA ARG A 207 0.86 6.19 -10.91
C ARG A 207 -0.20 5.31 -11.56
N ASP A 208 -0.40 4.12 -11.07
CA ASP A 208 -1.43 3.19 -11.58
C ASP A 208 -2.85 3.77 -11.42
N ALA A 209 -3.09 4.59 -10.40
CA ALA A 209 -4.33 5.35 -10.26
C ALA A 209 -4.42 6.58 -11.19
N GLY A 210 -3.38 6.86 -11.98
CA GLY A 210 -3.37 7.93 -12.99
C GLY A 210 -2.83 9.29 -12.53
N PHE A 211 -2.02 9.32 -11.46
CA PHE A 211 -1.49 10.54 -10.85
C PHE A 211 0.05 10.53 -10.81
N GLU A 212 0.66 11.66 -10.45
CA GLU A 212 2.10 11.78 -10.24
C GLU A 212 2.43 11.81 -8.73
N PRO A 213 3.19 10.84 -8.19
CA PRO A 213 3.59 10.85 -6.79
C PRO A 213 4.69 11.88 -6.52
N VAL A 214 4.54 12.63 -5.44
CA VAL A 214 5.59 13.51 -4.89
C VAL A 214 5.97 13.00 -3.51
N VAL A 215 7.17 12.45 -3.39
CA VAL A 215 7.69 12.02 -2.08
C VAL A 215 8.07 13.26 -1.28
N VAL A 216 7.35 13.50 -0.17
CA VAL A 216 7.55 14.66 0.70
C VAL A 216 8.61 14.38 1.75
N GLY A 217 8.75 13.12 2.18
CA GLY A 217 9.73 12.69 3.18
C GLY A 217 9.22 11.56 4.05
N LYS A 218 9.59 11.59 5.33
CA LYS A 218 9.18 10.62 6.34
C LYS A 218 7.76 10.85 6.83
N LEU A 219 7.22 9.95 7.64
CA LEU A 219 5.87 10.11 8.22
C LEU A 219 5.70 11.41 9.02
N ALA A 220 6.74 11.89 9.66
CA ALA A 220 6.73 13.19 10.35
C ALA A 220 6.46 14.36 9.38
N ASP A 221 6.91 14.25 8.13
CA ASP A 221 6.72 15.27 7.09
C ASP A 221 5.29 15.29 6.53
N ALA A 222 4.47 14.28 6.84
CA ALA A 222 3.07 14.23 6.43
C ALA A 222 2.24 15.40 6.99
N SER A 223 2.70 16.06 8.04
CA SER A 223 2.13 17.29 8.57
C SER A 223 2.08 18.42 7.55
N ARG A 224 2.96 18.43 6.54
CA ARG A 224 3.06 19.44 5.49
C ARG A 224 1.91 19.37 4.47
N PHE A 225 1.21 18.22 4.40
CA PHE A 225 0.05 18.01 3.53
C PHE A 225 -1.17 17.44 4.28
N ARG A 226 -1.21 17.58 5.61
CA ARG A 226 -2.42 17.34 6.40
C ARG A 226 -3.48 18.38 6.11
N ARG A 227 -4.73 18.12 6.50
CA ARG A 227 -5.82 19.12 6.39
C ARG A 227 -5.41 20.46 7.01
N GLY A 228 -5.56 21.54 6.25
CA GLY A 228 -5.19 22.90 6.66
C GLY A 228 -3.72 23.26 6.46
N ALA A 229 -2.87 22.33 6.02
CA ALA A 229 -1.47 22.62 5.69
C ALA A 229 -1.30 23.06 4.21
N PRO A 230 -0.17 23.67 3.84
CA PRO A 230 0.06 24.18 2.48
C PRO A 230 -0.11 23.15 1.35
N GLY A 231 0.23 21.90 1.58
CA GLY A 231 0.08 20.82 0.60
C GLY A 231 -1.32 20.21 0.52
N TYR A 232 -2.28 20.67 1.33
CA TYR A 232 -3.65 20.19 1.29
C TYR A 232 -4.52 20.98 0.33
N GLY A 233 -5.40 20.30 -0.40
CA GLY A 233 -6.36 20.96 -1.31
C GLY A 233 -5.73 21.44 -2.62
N GLN A 234 -4.46 21.12 -2.87
CA GLN A 234 -3.72 21.58 -4.04
C GLN A 234 -3.98 20.66 -5.25
N SER A 235 -4.71 21.18 -6.25
CA SER A 235 -4.94 20.49 -7.53
C SER A 235 -3.90 20.93 -8.57
N VAL A 236 -2.64 20.62 -8.31
CA VAL A 236 -1.45 21.15 -9.01
C VAL A 236 -0.58 20.04 -9.59
N THR A 237 0.42 20.43 -10.37
CA THR A 237 1.46 19.54 -10.90
C THR A 237 2.52 19.20 -9.86
N ALA A 238 3.37 18.20 -10.14
CA ALA A 238 4.45 17.83 -9.24
C ALA A 238 5.45 18.99 -9.01
N ALA A 239 5.76 19.77 -10.04
CA ALA A 239 6.66 20.93 -9.92
C ALA A 239 6.09 22.00 -8.99
N GLU A 240 4.81 22.37 -9.18
CA GLU A 240 4.12 23.34 -8.33
C GLU A 240 3.96 22.85 -6.89
N LEU A 241 3.65 21.55 -6.69
CA LEU A 241 3.56 20.99 -5.34
C LEU A 241 4.92 20.98 -4.63
N LYS A 242 6.00 20.62 -5.32
CA LYS A 242 7.36 20.71 -4.78
C LYS A 242 7.71 22.14 -4.37
N GLN A 243 7.39 23.12 -5.20
CA GLN A 243 7.60 24.54 -4.88
C GLN A 243 6.79 24.94 -3.63
N THR A 244 5.48 24.62 -3.58
CA THR A 244 4.61 24.90 -2.42
C THR A 244 5.15 24.29 -1.13
N LEU A 245 5.73 23.11 -1.23
CA LEU A 245 6.30 22.40 -0.09
C LEU A 245 7.79 22.67 0.12
N SER A 246 8.41 23.58 -0.61
CA SER A 246 9.87 23.88 -0.54
C SER A 246 10.71 22.60 -0.57
N LEU A 247 10.38 21.68 -1.47
CA LEU A 247 11.15 20.46 -1.73
C LEU A 247 12.20 20.74 -2.83
N ALA A 248 13.29 19.98 -2.81
CA ALA A 248 14.26 20.03 -3.90
C ALA A 248 13.57 19.71 -5.25
N PRO A 249 14.03 20.34 -6.35
CA PRO A 249 13.52 20.11 -7.70
C PRO A 249 13.50 18.66 -8.14
#